data_f779a8ab2e8c29359b56b9a57e1134a0
#
_entry.id   f779a8ab2e8c29359b56b9a57e1134a0
#
_cell.length_a   1.000
_cell.length_b   1.000
_cell.length_c   1.000
_cell.angle_alpha   90.00
_cell.angle_beta   90.00
_cell.angle_gamma   90.00
#
_symmetry.space_group_name_H-M   'P 1'
#
loop_
_entity.id
_entity.type
_entity.pdbx_description
1 polymer ?
#
loop_
_entity_poly.entity_id
_entity_poly.type
_entity_poly.pdbx_seq_one_letter_code
_entity_poly.pdbx_strand_id
1 'polypeptide(L)'
;MENIYISGTGYWKADEIVTNDELVTSFNSYVERFNNENKLEIEAGTIEPLGLSSVEFIEKASGIKTRYLIDKKNCLDIDVMKPVLRQENSENISILAEMSVHAAKEALNQAGIEAKDVDAVI
;
A
#
# COMPACT_ATOMS: atom_id res chain seq x y z
N MET A 1 35.09 -8.50 22.02
CA MET A 1 33.72 -8.08 21.67
C MET A 1 33.20 -9.05 20.63
N GLU A 2 32.11 -9.73 20.90
CA GLU A 2 31.48 -10.58 19.89
C GLU A 2 30.88 -9.69 18.81
N ASN A 3 31.13 -10.01 17.56
CA ASN A 3 30.55 -9.25 16.44
C ASN A 3 29.10 -9.66 16.25
N ILE A 4 28.21 -8.68 16.07
CA ILE A 4 26.81 -8.91 15.75
C ILE A 4 26.64 -8.80 14.22
N TYR A 5 25.96 -9.78 13.64
CA TYR A 5 25.75 -9.85 12.20
C TYR A 5 24.26 -9.98 11.88
N ILE A 6 23.85 -9.42 10.75
CA ILE A 6 22.56 -9.74 10.15
C ILE A 6 22.75 -11.03 9.35
N SER A 7 22.17 -12.12 9.81
CA SER A 7 22.32 -13.45 9.21
C SER A 7 21.31 -13.74 8.12
N GLY A 8 20.16 -13.07 8.14
CA GLY A 8 19.10 -13.22 7.14
C GLY A 8 18.15 -12.05 7.13
N THR A 9 17.56 -11.80 5.98
CA THR A 9 16.52 -10.80 5.76
C THR A 9 15.34 -11.43 5.05
N GLY A 10 14.15 -10.90 5.27
CA GLY A 10 12.96 -11.35 4.57
C GLY A 10 11.96 -10.20 4.45
N TYR A 11 11.10 -10.28 3.45
CA TYR A 11 10.08 -9.29 3.22
C TYR A 11 8.81 -9.94 2.70
N TRP A 12 7.72 -9.22 2.84
CA TRP A 12 6.47 -9.53 2.20
C TRP A 12 6.06 -8.38 1.29
N LYS A 13 5.46 -8.68 0.18
CA LYS A 13 4.84 -7.70 -0.70
C LYS A 13 3.52 -8.24 -1.23
N ALA A 14 2.57 -7.35 -1.49
CA ALA A 14 1.33 -7.70 -2.18
C ALA A 14 1.61 -8.09 -3.64
N ASP A 15 0.73 -8.88 -4.24
CA ASP A 15 0.93 -9.43 -5.58
C ASP A 15 0.54 -8.45 -6.69
N GLU A 16 -0.39 -7.53 -6.42
CA GLU A 16 -0.94 -6.64 -7.43
C GLU A 16 -0.10 -5.36 -7.55
N ILE A 17 0.41 -5.11 -8.75
CA ILE A 17 1.20 -3.91 -9.05
C ILE A 17 0.26 -2.81 -9.57
N VAL A 18 0.43 -1.60 -9.02
CA VAL A 18 -0.21 -0.37 -9.49
C VAL A 18 0.85 0.59 -10.02
N THR A 19 0.67 1.05 -11.24
CA THR A 19 1.51 2.06 -11.88
C THR A 19 1.05 3.48 -11.52
N ASN A 20 1.91 4.47 -11.77
CA ASN A 20 1.52 5.87 -11.61
C ASN A 20 0.42 6.28 -12.58
N ASP A 21 0.42 5.74 -13.82
CA ASP A 21 -0.64 6.01 -14.80
C ASP A 21 -2.01 5.56 -14.29
N GLU A 22 -2.11 4.35 -13.77
CA GLU A 22 -3.36 3.81 -13.21
C GLU A 22 -3.84 4.65 -12.01
N LEU A 23 -2.90 5.02 -11.14
CA LEU A 23 -3.22 5.82 -9.95
C LEU A 23 -3.70 7.22 -10.32
N VAL A 24 -3.00 7.90 -11.24
CA VAL A 24 -3.35 9.24 -11.72
C VAL A 24 -4.68 9.22 -12.46
N THR A 25 -4.93 8.20 -13.29
CA THR A 25 -6.20 8.04 -14.01
C THR A 25 -7.38 7.92 -13.03
N SER A 26 -7.25 7.05 -12.03
CA SER A 26 -8.29 6.88 -11.00
C SER A 26 -8.49 8.18 -10.21
N PHE A 27 -7.41 8.78 -9.71
CA PHE A 27 -7.49 10.02 -8.93
C PHE A 27 -8.09 11.18 -9.73
N ASN A 28 -7.66 11.39 -10.97
CA ASN A 28 -8.17 12.47 -11.81
C ASN A 28 -9.66 12.28 -12.15
N SER A 29 -10.10 11.05 -12.37
CA SER A 29 -11.53 10.75 -12.55
C SER A 29 -12.34 11.11 -11.30
N TYR A 30 -11.81 10.86 -10.10
CA TYR A 30 -12.44 11.31 -8.86
C TYR A 30 -12.48 12.85 -8.76
N VAL A 31 -11.36 13.52 -9.07
CA VAL A 31 -11.26 14.99 -9.06
C VAL A 31 -12.29 15.64 -10.00
N GLU A 32 -12.39 15.12 -11.23
CA GLU A 32 -13.36 15.62 -12.21
C GLU A 32 -14.80 15.45 -11.71
N ARG A 33 -15.12 14.27 -11.16
CA ARG A 33 -16.43 14.02 -10.58
C ARG A 33 -16.72 14.97 -9.42
N PHE A 34 -15.80 15.09 -8.47
CA PHE A 34 -15.95 15.99 -7.32
C PHE A 34 -16.19 17.43 -7.74
N ASN A 35 -15.39 17.96 -8.67
CA ASN A 35 -15.52 19.33 -9.14
C ASN A 35 -16.84 19.57 -9.90
N ASN A 36 -17.32 18.57 -10.64
CA ASN A 36 -18.61 18.65 -11.33
C ASN A 36 -19.79 18.61 -10.35
N GLU A 37 -19.75 17.73 -9.36
CA GLU A 37 -20.81 17.59 -8.36
C GLU A 37 -20.91 18.83 -7.46
N ASN A 38 -19.78 19.49 -7.16
CA ASN A 38 -19.72 20.67 -6.30
C ASN A 38 -19.56 21.99 -7.09
N LYS A 39 -19.96 22.01 -8.36
CA LYS A 39 -19.72 23.15 -9.24
C LYS A 39 -20.29 24.46 -8.69
N LEU A 40 -21.50 24.46 -8.15
CA LEU A 40 -22.16 25.66 -7.63
C LEU A 40 -21.47 26.20 -6.38
N GLU A 41 -21.02 25.34 -5.50
CA GLU A 41 -20.30 25.68 -4.28
C GLU A 41 -18.90 26.21 -4.59
N ILE A 42 -18.26 25.66 -5.62
CA ILE A 42 -16.95 26.14 -6.10
C ILE A 42 -17.10 27.54 -6.72
N GLU A 43 -18.12 27.74 -7.56
CA GLU A 43 -18.42 29.07 -8.15
C GLU A 43 -18.79 30.12 -7.09
N ALA A 44 -19.44 29.70 -6.02
CA ALA A 44 -19.75 30.55 -4.86
C ALA A 44 -18.55 30.79 -3.93
N GLY A 45 -17.42 30.08 -4.12
CA GLY A 45 -16.22 30.20 -3.29
C GLY A 45 -16.34 29.57 -1.90
N THR A 46 -17.31 28.67 -1.71
CA THR A 46 -17.53 27.95 -0.43
C THR A 46 -16.75 26.63 -0.36
N ILE A 47 -16.38 26.06 -1.50
CA ILE A 47 -15.53 24.87 -1.63
C ILE A 47 -14.41 25.18 -2.60
N GLU A 48 -13.18 24.79 -2.24
CA GLU A 48 -12.05 24.87 -3.15
C GLU A 48 -12.06 23.70 -4.15
N PRO A 49 -11.84 23.95 -5.45
CA PRO A 49 -11.74 22.87 -6.43
C PRO A 49 -10.53 21.99 -6.16
N LEU A 50 -10.67 20.69 -6.38
CA LEU A 50 -9.54 19.77 -6.36
C LEU A 50 -8.70 19.92 -7.62
N GLY A 51 -7.37 19.86 -7.46
CA GLY A 51 -6.41 19.89 -8.55
C GLY A 51 -6.13 18.51 -9.12
N LEU A 52 -5.92 18.43 -10.44
CA LEU A 52 -5.47 17.22 -11.12
C LEU A 52 -4.03 16.88 -10.73
N SER A 53 -3.69 15.59 -10.76
CA SER A 53 -2.32 15.09 -10.59
C SER A 53 -1.72 14.64 -11.92
N SER A 54 -0.41 14.38 -11.94
CA SER A 54 0.29 13.80 -13.08
C SER A 54 1.32 12.77 -12.65
N VAL A 55 1.70 11.91 -13.59
CA VAL A 55 2.76 10.91 -13.39
C VAL A 55 4.09 11.59 -13.05
N GLU A 56 4.41 12.66 -13.78
CA GLU A 56 5.65 13.43 -13.59
C GLU A 56 5.70 14.05 -12.19
N PHE A 57 4.57 14.55 -11.69
CA PHE A 57 4.48 15.09 -10.33
C PHE A 57 4.81 14.01 -9.29
N ILE A 58 4.20 12.81 -9.41
CA ILE A 58 4.43 11.70 -8.48
C ILE A 58 5.89 11.25 -8.52
N GLU A 59 6.45 11.06 -9.72
CA GLU A 59 7.85 10.62 -9.88
C GLU A 59 8.83 11.65 -9.34
N LYS A 60 8.61 12.93 -9.63
CA LYS A 60 9.47 14.02 -9.14
C LYS A 60 9.40 14.16 -7.62
N ALA A 61 8.23 13.99 -7.03
CA ALA A 61 8.01 14.16 -5.60
C ALA A 61 8.53 12.96 -4.77
N SER A 62 8.45 11.73 -5.29
CA SER A 62 8.70 10.51 -4.51
C SER A 62 9.76 9.58 -5.10
N GLY A 63 10.07 9.68 -6.39
CA GLY A 63 10.89 8.70 -7.13
C GLY A 63 10.19 7.34 -7.35
N ILE A 64 8.94 7.19 -6.90
CA ILE A 64 8.19 5.94 -6.96
C ILE A 64 7.50 5.82 -8.31
N LYS A 65 7.70 4.69 -9.00
CA LYS A 65 7.07 4.40 -10.30
C LYS A 65 5.92 3.42 -10.19
N THR A 66 6.04 2.47 -9.27
CA THR A 66 5.03 1.43 -9.03
C THR A 66 4.88 1.17 -7.55
N ARG A 67 3.75 0.61 -7.15
CA ARG A 67 3.49 0.15 -5.77
C ARG A 67 2.74 -1.17 -5.79
N TYR A 68 2.86 -1.90 -4.67
CA TYR A 68 2.18 -3.17 -4.49
C TYR A 68 0.97 -2.96 -3.59
N LEU A 69 -0.19 -3.42 -4.03
CA LEU A 69 -1.45 -3.31 -3.28
C LEU A 69 -2.06 -4.69 -3.05
N ILE A 70 -2.77 -4.85 -1.94
CA ILE A 70 -3.52 -6.07 -1.63
C ILE A 70 -4.80 -6.15 -2.47
N ASP A 71 -5.43 -5.01 -2.76
CA ASP A 71 -6.71 -4.91 -3.45
C ASP A 71 -6.68 -3.73 -4.42
N LYS A 72 -6.03 -3.96 -5.54
CA LYS A 72 -5.88 -2.96 -6.60
C LYS A 72 -7.23 -2.49 -7.14
N LYS A 73 -8.16 -3.43 -7.35
CA LYS A 73 -9.46 -3.13 -7.93
C LYS A 73 -10.21 -2.07 -7.11
N ASN A 74 -10.39 -2.31 -5.82
CA ASN A 74 -11.13 -1.38 -4.98
C ASN A 74 -10.33 -0.11 -4.66
N CYS A 75 -9.00 -0.18 -4.60
CA CYS A 75 -8.16 1.01 -4.42
C CYS A 75 -8.23 1.98 -5.61
N LEU A 76 -8.43 1.48 -6.84
CA LEU A 76 -8.55 2.30 -8.05
C LEU A 76 -10.00 2.63 -8.42
N ASP A 77 -10.98 2.02 -7.77
CA ASP A 77 -12.40 2.33 -7.95
C ASP A 77 -12.73 3.65 -7.27
N ILE A 78 -13.18 4.65 -8.03
CA ILE A 78 -13.46 6.00 -7.53
C ILE A 78 -14.63 6.07 -6.53
N ASP A 79 -15.43 5.02 -6.41
CA ASP A 79 -16.50 4.91 -5.43
C ASP A 79 -16.02 4.31 -4.10
N VAL A 80 -14.86 3.66 -4.10
CA VAL A 80 -14.31 2.94 -2.94
C VAL A 80 -13.01 3.57 -2.43
N MET A 81 -12.00 3.73 -3.29
CA MET A 81 -10.68 4.34 -3.06
C MET A 81 -9.95 3.84 -1.81
N LYS A 82 -10.15 2.60 -1.44
CA LYS A 82 -9.52 1.93 -0.29
C LYS A 82 -9.51 0.42 -0.50
N PRO A 83 -8.57 -0.30 0.10
CA PRO A 83 -8.60 -1.76 0.06
C PRO A 83 -9.81 -2.29 0.83
N VAL A 84 -10.47 -3.30 0.28
CA VAL A 84 -11.51 -4.09 0.96
C VAL A 84 -10.87 -5.39 1.42
N LEU A 85 -10.44 -5.41 2.67
CA LEU A 85 -9.77 -6.56 3.26
C LEU A 85 -10.79 -7.57 3.78
N ARG A 86 -10.37 -8.85 3.89
CA ARG A 86 -11.20 -9.88 4.52
C ARG A 86 -11.56 -9.46 5.95
N GLN A 87 -12.75 -9.83 6.38
CA GLN A 87 -13.14 -9.64 7.77
C GLN A 87 -12.31 -10.58 8.66
N GLU A 88 -11.65 -9.99 9.64
CA GLU A 88 -10.93 -10.77 10.65
C GLU A 88 -11.91 -11.42 11.64
N ASN A 89 -11.64 -12.65 12.01
CA ASN A 89 -12.37 -13.40 13.03
C ASN A 89 -11.38 -14.10 13.97
N SER A 90 -11.89 -14.68 15.06
CA SER A 90 -11.05 -15.34 16.07
C SER A 90 -10.37 -16.64 15.58
N GLU A 91 -10.78 -17.18 14.45
CA GLU A 91 -10.24 -18.43 13.90
C GLU A 91 -9.04 -18.22 12.98
N ASN A 92 -8.87 -17.00 12.46
CA ASN A 92 -7.77 -16.66 11.53
C ASN A 92 -6.78 -15.70 12.20
N ILE A 93 -5.51 -15.89 11.90
CA ILE A 93 -4.51 -14.87 12.24
C ILE A 93 -4.77 -13.60 11.43
N SER A 94 -4.43 -12.44 11.97
CA SER A 94 -4.62 -11.17 11.28
C SER A 94 -3.77 -11.09 10.00
N ILE A 95 -4.21 -10.29 9.04
CA ILE A 95 -3.45 -10.04 7.79
C ILE A 95 -2.04 -9.55 8.10
N LEU A 96 -1.88 -8.66 9.09
CA LEU A 96 -0.56 -8.17 9.50
C LEU A 96 0.33 -9.28 10.06
N ALA A 97 -0.26 -10.20 10.85
CA ALA A 97 0.48 -11.35 11.37
C ALA A 97 0.89 -12.32 10.25
N GLU A 98 0.03 -12.56 9.26
CA GLU A 98 0.39 -13.36 8.07
C GLU A 98 1.56 -12.76 7.30
N MET A 99 1.52 -11.44 7.05
CA MET A 99 2.60 -10.70 6.39
C MET A 99 3.92 -10.85 7.16
N SER A 100 3.86 -10.67 8.50
CA SER A 100 5.02 -10.77 9.37
C SER A 100 5.61 -12.18 9.39
N VAL A 101 4.75 -13.21 9.49
CA VAL A 101 5.17 -14.63 9.47
C VAL A 101 5.81 -14.98 8.12
N HIS A 102 5.29 -14.45 7.03
CA HIS A 102 5.86 -14.70 5.70
C HIS A 102 7.27 -14.11 5.59
N ALA A 103 7.46 -12.86 5.97
CA ALA A 103 8.76 -12.20 5.99
C ALA A 103 9.75 -12.90 6.95
N ALA A 104 9.29 -13.29 8.14
CA ALA A 104 10.11 -14.02 9.11
C ALA A 104 10.58 -15.38 8.58
N LYS A 105 9.70 -16.14 7.92
CA LYS A 105 10.09 -17.43 7.31
C LYS A 105 11.16 -17.27 6.24
N GLU A 106 11.07 -16.23 5.42
CA GLU A 106 12.09 -15.94 4.41
C GLU A 106 13.43 -15.59 5.06
N ALA A 107 13.43 -14.75 6.10
CA ALA A 107 14.63 -14.40 6.86
C ALA A 107 15.29 -15.62 7.51
N LEU A 108 14.50 -16.51 8.15
CA LEU A 108 14.99 -17.74 8.76
C LEU A 108 15.59 -18.69 7.72
N ASN A 109 14.95 -18.86 6.58
CA ASN A 109 15.47 -19.68 5.49
C ASN A 109 16.81 -19.14 4.97
N GLN A 110 16.93 -17.83 4.81
CA GLN A 110 18.18 -17.19 4.38
C GLN A 110 19.29 -17.36 5.44
N ALA A 111 18.94 -17.25 6.72
CA ALA A 111 19.87 -17.45 7.83
C ALA A 111 20.28 -18.92 8.04
N GLY A 112 19.51 -19.87 7.49
CA GLY A 112 19.75 -21.32 7.70
C GLY A 112 19.44 -21.80 9.12
N ILE A 113 18.50 -21.12 9.82
CA ILE A 113 18.07 -21.48 11.19
C ILE A 113 16.56 -21.76 11.23
N GLU A 114 16.13 -22.46 12.28
CA GLU A 114 14.72 -22.73 12.53
C GLU A 114 14.12 -21.72 13.53
N ALA A 115 12.80 -21.58 13.54
CA ALA A 115 12.10 -20.67 14.46
C ALA A 115 12.39 -20.97 15.95
N LYS A 116 12.66 -22.24 16.30
CA LYS A 116 13.01 -22.66 17.66
C LYS A 116 14.38 -22.13 18.12
N ASP A 117 15.24 -21.71 17.18
CA ASP A 117 16.59 -21.20 17.45
C ASP A 117 16.60 -19.69 17.68
N VAL A 118 15.43 -19.05 17.60
CA VAL A 118 15.26 -17.60 17.84
C VAL A 118 15.01 -17.35 19.32
N ASP A 119 15.88 -16.59 19.95
CA ASP A 119 15.79 -16.27 21.38
C ASP A 119 14.80 -15.14 21.68
N ALA A 120 14.62 -14.19 20.77
CA ALA A 120 13.73 -13.06 20.97
C ALA A 120 13.14 -12.53 19.66
N VAL A 121 11.92 -12.00 19.74
CA VAL A 121 11.23 -11.24 18.69
C VAL A 121 10.85 -9.87 19.26
N ILE A 122 11.15 -8.81 18.50
CA ILE A 122 10.94 -7.42 18.93
C ILE A 122 9.92 -6.76 18.01
#